data_a87b113bf97a77e923a69fbbc819de92
#
_entry.id   a87b113bf97a77e923a69fbbc819de92
#
_cell.length_a   1.000
_cell.length_b   1.000
_cell.length_c   1.000
_cell.angle_alpha   90.00
_cell.angle_beta   90.00
_cell.angle_gamma   90.00
#
_symmetry.space_group_name_H-M   'P 1'
#
loop_
_entity.id
_entity.type
_entity.pdbx_description
1 polymer ?
#
loop_
_entity_poly.entity_id
_entity_poly.type
_entity_poly.pdbx_seq_one_letter_code
_entity_poly.pdbx_strand_id
1 'polypeptide(L)'
;MGSKNKDTTKKTSIGGQALIEGIMMKGVSKGAMAVRLPDGSIDVEDWDIKPKKWYNKCPVIRGSINFVQQLREGYSCLMKSADKSGMMDDDSEEEQSKFEKWLDDKFGDKLTGAIMAIAMVIGIALAVFLFLLLPSYIFTGIEALLPTEPMNALSGLLPGLPEGSYVMVKSVDISGWRTVFEGVMKIVIFVAYMWVTSLTKDMHRMYRYHGAEHKTIACYEAGKPLTVENIRPMTRFHPRCGTSFIIITLLVSILVYSVVPITPELFKDLLNTSSDTVAIMLRTVCKLLLLPIVVGFAYELIKLAGRCDNIVTRIFSAPGPWMQRITTKE
;
A
#
# COMPACT_ATOMS: atom_id res chain seq x y z
N MET A 1 18.80 42.13 5.52
CA MET A 1 19.71 40.99 5.77
C MET A 1 18.97 40.04 6.73
N GLY A 2 18.24 39.09 6.21
CA GLY A 2 17.50 38.10 6.99
C GLY A 2 18.37 36.86 7.16
N SER A 3 18.80 36.60 8.37
CA SER A 3 19.49 35.38 8.78
C SER A 3 18.61 34.17 8.44
N LYS A 4 18.99 33.39 7.41
CA LYS A 4 18.46 32.02 7.20
C LYS A 4 18.93 31.20 8.40
N ASN A 5 18.05 31.07 9.39
CA ASN A 5 18.20 30.05 10.43
C ASN A 5 18.27 28.69 9.69
N LYS A 6 19.47 28.12 9.57
CA LYS A 6 19.67 26.74 9.16
C LYS A 6 19.02 25.89 10.23
N ASP A 7 17.81 25.43 9.94
CA ASP A 7 17.13 24.40 10.72
C ASP A 7 18.08 23.21 10.87
N THR A 8 18.69 23.08 12.03
CA THR A 8 19.60 21.98 12.39
C THR A 8 18.81 20.73 12.77
N THR A 9 17.74 20.42 12.06
CA THR A 9 16.99 19.18 12.27
C THR A 9 17.83 18.00 11.85
N LYS A 10 18.21 17.20 12.83
CA LYS A 10 19.03 15.99 12.65
C LYS A 10 18.14 14.89 12.06
N LYS A 11 18.16 14.73 10.73
CA LYS A 11 17.43 13.64 10.07
C LYS A 11 17.91 12.29 10.62
N THR A 12 17.04 11.59 11.32
CA THR A 12 17.32 10.29 11.92
C THR A 12 16.84 9.13 11.03
N SER A 13 17.27 7.90 11.34
CA SER A 13 16.76 6.68 10.69
C SER A 13 15.65 6.03 11.52
N ILE A 14 14.93 6.82 12.32
CA ILE A 14 13.80 6.34 13.10
C ILE A 14 12.56 6.30 12.21
N GLY A 15 11.84 5.21 12.29
CA GLY A 15 10.49 5.03 11.74
C GLY A 15 9.57 4.49 12.81
N GLY A 16 8.28 4.51 12.56
CA GLY A 16 7.30 3.95 13.47
C GLY A 16 6.08 3.42 12.73
N GLN A 17 5.13 2.96 13.52
CA GLN A 17 3.84 2.47 13.08
C GLN A 17 2.82 2.68 14.19
N ALA A 18 1.65 3.20 13.83
CA ALA A 18 0.51 3.20 14.72
C ALA A 18 0.03 1.76 14.95
N LEU A 19 -0.33 1.46 16.18
CA LEU A 19 -0.88 0.19 16.63
C LEU A 19 -2.28 0.44 17.23
N ILE A 20 -2.96 -0.64 17.58
CA ILE A 20 -4.19 -0.57 18.35
C ILE A 20 -3.82 -0.09 19.75
N GLU A 21 -4.41 1.03 20.17
CA GLU A 21 -4.13 1.68 21.47
C GLU A 21 -2.64 1.94 21.74
N GLY A 22 -1.81 2.07 20.68
CA GLY A 22 -0.39 2.20 20.87
C GLY A 22 0.41 2.67 19.67
N ILE A 23 1.72 2.69 19.84
CA ILE A 23 2.70 3.01 18.81
C ILE A 23 3.89 2.05 18.88
N MET A 24 4.46 1.72 17.73
CA MET A 24 5.76 1.07 17.60
C MET A 24 6.75 2.06 17.03
N MET A 25 7.94 2.13 17.61
CA MET A 25 9.07 2.92 17.12
C MET A 25 10.25 2.00 16.85
N LYS A 26 10.91 2.23 15.71
CA LYS A 26 12.07 1.45 15.28
C LYS A 26 13.25 2.36 14.97
N GLY A 27 14.31 2.19 15.73
CA GLY A 27 15.59 2.87 15.51
C GLY A 27 16.58 2.03 14.70
N VAL A 28 17.87 2.31 14.89
CA VAL A 28 18.98 1.61 14.20
C VAL A 28 19.32 0.28 14.89
N SER A 29 19.30 0.25 16.22
CA SER A 29 19.72 -0.88 17.06
C SER A 29 18.60 -1.49 17.88
N LYS A 30 17.57 -0.70 18.21
CA LYS A 30 16.44 -1.13 19.04
C LYS A 30 15.10 -0.77 18.40
N GLY A 31 14.11 -1.63 18.61
CA GLY A 31 12.70 -1.34 18.41
C GLY A 31 12.00 -1.34 19.77
N ALA A 32 10.92 -0.59 19.89
CA ALA A 32 10.07 -0.61 21.06
C ALA A 32 8.60 -0.41 20.63
N MET A 33 7.67 -1.00 21.36
CA MET A 33 6.25 -0.70 21.24
C MET A 33 5.69 -0.32 22.61
N ALA A 34 4.77 0.62 22.64
CA ALA A 34 4.04 1.05 23.82
C ALA A 34 2.55 0.93 23.52
N VAL A 35 1.82 0.22 24.38
CA VAL A 35 0.39 -0.06 24.24
C VAL A 35 -0.31 0.34 25.52
N ARG A 36 -1.47 0.98 25.40
CA ARG A 36 -2.35 1.29 26.52
C ARG A 36 -3.20 0.04 26.83
N LEU A 37 -3.13 -0.41 28.07
CA LEU A 37 -3.93 -1.52 28.58
C LEU A 37 -5.35 -1.06 28.96
N PRO A 38 -6.31 -1.99 29.16
CA PRO A 38 -7.69 -1.65 29.56
C PRO A 38 -7.79 -0.89 30.88
N ASP A 39 -6.87 -1.13 31.82
CA ASP A 39 -6.77 -0.41 33.10
C ASP A 39 -6.22 1.02 32.98
N GLY A 40 -5.84 1.44 31.73
CA GLY A 40 -5.27 2.76 31.43
C GLY A 40 -3.76 2.85 31.64
N SER A 41 -3.10 1.82 32.16
CA SER A 41 -1.64 1.75 32.25
C SER A 41 -1.00 1.59 30.86
N ILE A 42 0.32 1.84 30.76
CA ILE A 42 1.05 1.71 29.50
C ILE A 42 2.05 0.59 29.65
N ASP A 43 1.90 -0.45 28.83
CA ASP A 43 2.86 -1.53 28.71
C ASP A 43 3.88 -1.22 27.61
N VAL A 44 5.17 -1.47 27.89
CA VAL A 44 6.28 -1.17 26.97
C VAL A 44 7.12 -2.41 26.77
N GLU A 45 7.24 -2.86 25.53
CA GLU A 45 8.17 -3.91 25.11
C GLU A 45 9.26 -3.31 24.22
N ASP A 46 10.53 -3.70 24.45
CA ASP A 46 11.64 -3.39 23.57
C ASP A 46 12.33 -4.66 23.07
N TRP A 47 13.02 -4.54 21.94
CA TRP A 47 13.79 -5.64 21.33
C TRP A 47 14.99 -5.12 20.55
N ASP A 48 16.00 -5.95 20.43
CA ASP A 48 17.18 -5.65 19.64
C ASP A 48 16.95 -5.92 18.15
N ILE A 49 17.41 -5.00 17.31
CA ILE A 49 17.37 -5.14 15.86
C ILE A 49 18.60 -5.90 15.39
N LYS A 50 18.39 -6.99 14.68
CA LYS A 50 19.47 -7.80 14.11
C LYS A 50 20.36 -6.99 13.17
N PRO A 51 21.66 -7.23 13.18
CA PRO A 51 22.61 -6.51 12.32
C PRO A 51 22.29 -6.71 10.84
N LYS A 52 22.62 -5.67 10.05
CA LYS A 52 22.38 -5.68 8.60
C LYS A 52 23.19 -6.80 7.92
N LYS A 53 22.53 -7.58 7.08
CA LYS A 53 23.14 -8.67 6.30
C LYS A 53 23.63 -8.18 4.93
N TRP A 54 24.29 -9.04 4.18
CA TRP A 54 24.90 -8.73 2.87
C TRP A 54 23.92 -8.13 1.85
N TYR A 55 22.67 -8.60 1.81
CA TYR A 55 21.62 -8.10 0.89
C TYR A 55 21.26 -6.62 1.11
N ASN A 56 21.53 -6.07 2.28
CA ASN A 56 21.31 -4.63 2.55
C ASN A 56 22.28 -3.72 1.75
N LYS A 57 23.32 -4.30 1.13
CA LYS A 57 24.23 -3.60 0.22
C LYS A 57 23.69 -3.53 -1.22
N CYS A 58 22.81 -4.45 -1.61
CA CYS A 58 22.28 -4.57 -2.98
C CYS A 58 21.08 -3.64 -3.16
N PRO A 59 21.16 -2.61 -4.03
CA PRO A 59 20.00 -1.78 -4.38
C PRO A 59 18.84 -2.65 -4.87
N VAL A 60 17.60 -2.14 -4.74
CA VAL A 60 16.35 -2.83 -5.10
C VAL A 60 16.08 -4.05 -4.21
N ILE A 61 17.00 -5.04 -4.13
CA ILE A 61 16.83 -6.24 -3.30
C ILE A 61 16.64 -5.85 -1.82
N ARG A 62 17.46 -4.94 -1.31
CA ARG A 62 17.31 -4.46 0.08
C ARG A 62 15.96 -3.82 0.34
N GLY A 63 15.39 -3.12 -0.65
CA GLY A 63 14.09 -2.48 -0.54
C GLY A 63 12.98 -3.50 -0.37
N SER A 64 12.96 -4.53 -1.21
CA SER A 64 11.97 -5.62 -1.17
C SER A 64 12.06 -6.41 0.13
N ILE A 65 13.28 -6.77 0.55
CA ILE A 65 13.49 -7.53 1.79
C ILE A 65 13.10 -6.69 3.02
N ASN A 66 13.52 -5.42 3.08
CA ASN A 66 13.19 -4.53 4.19
C ASN A 66 11.66 -4.33 4.27
N PHE A 67 10.97 -4.24 3.13
CA PHE A 67 9.52 -4.12 3.10
C PHE A 67 8.83 -5.36 3.69
N VAL A 68 9.25 -6.56 3.28
CA VAL A 68 8.71 -7.82 3.84
C VAL A 68 8.99 -7.92 5.34
N GLN A 69 10.19 -7.55 5.78
CA GLN A 69 10.53 -7.52 7.21
C GLN A 69 9.65 -6.53 7.98
N GLN A 70 9.43 -5.33 7.42
CA GLN A 70 8.57 -4.31 8.03
C GLN A 70 7.11 -4.78 8.13
N LEU A 71 6.60 -5.45 7.10
CA LEU A 71 5.25 -6.03 7.13
C LEU A 71 5.15 -7.10 8.23
N ARG A 72 6.14 -8.00 8.31
CA ARG A 72 6.14 -9.06 9.33
C ARG A 72 6.20 -8.51 10.76
N GLU A 73 7.12 -7.58 11.01
CA GLU A 73 7.28 -6.95 12.33
C GLU A 73 6.03 -6.13 12.68
N GLY A 74 5.57 -5.31 11.73
CA GLY A 74 4.39 -4.46 11.92
C GLY A 74 3.12 -5.28 12.20
N TYR A 75 2.92 -6.39 11.48
CA TYR A 75 1.82 -7.30 11.74
C TYR A 75 1.94 -7.95 13.13
N SER A 76 3.13 -8.42 13.51
CA SER A 76 3.36 -9.01 14.84
C SER A 76 3.07 -8.01 15.96
N CYS A 77 3.53 -6.77 15.84
CA CYS A 77 3.26 -5.71 16.83
C CYS A 77 1.77 -5.35 16.86
N LEU A 78 1.10 -5.31 15.69
CA LEU A 78 -0.33 -5.04 15.59
C LEU A 78 -1.16 -6.10 16.32
N MET A 79 -0.87 -7.39 16.11
CA MET A 79 -1.56 -8.49 16.79
C MET A 79 -1.33 -8.46 18.29
N LYS A 80 -0.08 -8.26 18.73
CA LYS A 80 0.24 -8.09 20.15
C LYS A 80 -0.50 -6.91 20.81
N SER A 81 -0.63 -5.79 20.06
CA SER A 81 -1.34 -4.63 20.58
C SER A 81 -2.84 -4.85 20.68
N ALA A 82 -3.42 -5.60 19.74
CA ALA A 82 -4.82 -5.99 19.77
C ALA A 82 -5.13 -6.87 20.99
N ASP A 83 -4.27 -7.87 21.26
CA ASP A 83 -4.37 -8.74 22.41
C ASP A 83 -4.24 -7.95 23.73
N LYS A 84 -3.17 -7.16 23.88
CA LYS A 84 -2.91 -6.36 25.09
C LYS A 84 -3.96 -5.28 25.37
N SER A 85 -4.55 -4.70 24.35
CA SER A 85 -5.57 -3.65 24.49
C SER A 85 -6.95 -4.20 24.90
N GLY A 86 -7.11 -5.53 25.00
CA GLY A 86 -8.39 -6.18 25.29
C GLY A 86 -9.36 -6.17 24.10
N MET A 87 -8.91 -5.73 22.91
CA MET A 87 -9.79 -5.69 21.75
C MET A 87 -10.17 -7.09 21.25
N MET A 88 -9.38 -8.12 21.59
CA MET A 88 -9.72 -9.52 21.32
C MET A 88 -10.62 -10.13 22.37
N ASP A 89 -10.64 -9.54 23.59
CA ASP A 89 -11.46 -9.99 24.72
C ASP A 89 -12.81 -9.26 24.76
N ASP A 90 -12.93 -8.15 24.00
CA ASP A 90 -14.12 -7.31 23.92
C ASP A 90 -15.15 -7.84 22.90
N ASP A 91 -15.19 -9.17 22.73
CA ASP A 91 -16.43 -9.86 22.38
C ASP A 91 -17.37 -9.68 23.59
N SER A 92 -17.79 -8.40 23.73
CA SER A 92 -18.79 -7.95 24.67
C SER A 92 -19.89 -9.00 24.76
N GLU A 93 -20.38 -9.23 25.96
CA GLU A 93 -21.57 -10.01 26.29
C GLU A 93 -22.85 -9.57 25.54
N GLU A 94 -22.73 -8.71 24.51
CA GLU A 94 -23.77 -8.40 23.55
C GLU A 94 -24.01 -9.63 22.66
N GLU A 95 -24.91 -10.50 23.18
CA GLU A 95 -25.64 -11.53 22.43
C GLU A 95 -24.81 -12.25 21.34
N GLN A 96 -23.80 -13.02 21.75
CA GLN A 96 -23.26 -14.04 20.86
C GLN A 96 -24.44 -14.81 20.30
N SER A 97 -24.62 -14.74 18.99
CA SER A 97 -25.66 -15.47 18.28
C SER A 97 -25.65 -16.93 18.74
N LYS A 98 -26.83 -17.55 18.91
CA LYS A 98 -26.92 -18.99 19.23
C LYS A 98 -26.10 -19.86 18.29
N PHE A 99 -25.84 -19.35 17.08
CA PHE A 99 -24.98 -19.97 16.09
C PHE A 99 -23.49 -19.84 16.42
N GLU A 100 -23.03 -18.70 16.93
CA GLU A 100 -21.64 -18.50 17.38
C GLU A 100 -21.32 -19.35 18.61
N LYS A 101 -22.18 -19.36 19.59
CA LYS A 101 -22.03 -20.26 20.77
C LYS A 101 -22.01 -21.75 20.38
N TRP A 102 -22.88 -22.15 19.43
CA TRP A 102 -22.87 -23.52 18.91
C TRP A 102 -21.59 -23.85 18.13
N LEU A 103 -21.04 -22.86 17.41
CA LEU A 103 -19.79 -23.01 16.66
C LEU A 103 -18.59 -23.16 17.60
N ASP A 104 -18.55 -22.33 18.64
CA ASP A 104 -17.46 -22.30 19.64
C ASP A 104 -17.44 -23.58 20.47
N ASP A 105 -18.61 -24.03 20.94
CA ASP A 105 -18.77 -25.29 21.65
C ASP A 105 -18.32 -26.53 20.84
N LYS A 106 -18.50 -26.49 19.53
CA LYS A 106 -18.25 -27.67 18.65
C LYS A 106 -16.84 -27.71 18.08
N PHE A 107 -16.19 -26.58 17.91
CA PHE A 107 -14.92 -26.47 17.16
C PHE A 107 -13.80 -25.75 17.93
N GLY A 108 -14.10 -25.00 18.97
CA GLY A 108 -13.12 -24.34 19.85
C GLY A 108 -12.08 -23.49 19.11
N ASP A 109 -10.89 -23.34 19.70
CA ASP A 109 -9.77 -22.51 19.18
C ASP A 109 -9.37 -22.79 17.73
N LYS A 110 -9.59 -24.02 17.23
CA LYS A 110 -9.29 -24.39 15.83
C LYS A 110 -10.20 -23.70 14.83
N LEU A 111 -11.43 -23.42 15.20
CA LEU A 111 -12.38 -22.74 14.32
C LEU A 111 -12.07 -21.24 14.23
N THR A 112 -11.74 -20.59 15.35
CA THR A 112 -11.32 -19.18 15.35
C THR A 112 -10.11 -18.98 14.44
N GLY A 113 -9.11 -19.87 14.52
CA GLY A 113 -7.97 -19.85 13.61
C GLY A 113 -8.36 -20.05 12.13
N ALA A 114 -9.31 -20.94 11.85
CA ALA A 114 -9.80 -21.18 10.48
C ALA A 114 -10.60 -19.98 9.94
N ILE A 115 -11.46 -19.36 10.75
CA ILE A 115 -12.22 -18.14 10.38
C ILE A 115 -11.25 -16.99 10.07
N MET A 116 -10.24 -16.77 10.92
CA MET A 116 -9.21 -15.75 10.66
C MET A 116 -8.43 -16.01 9.38
N ALA A 117 -8.07 -17.28 9.11
CA ALA A 117 -7.39 -17.64 7.87
C ALA A 117 -8.28 -17.39 6.63
N ILE A 118 -9.56 -17.76 6.69
CA ILE A 118 -10.53 -17.50 5.62
C ILE A 118 -10.71 -15.99 5.41
N ALA A 119 -10.88 -15.22 6.47
CA ALA A 119 -11.01 -13.77 6.40
C ALA A 119 -9.77 -13.13 5.77
N MET A 120 -8.58 -13.61 6.11
CA MET A 120 -7.32 -13.15 5.49
C MET A 120 -7.30 -13.47 3.98
N VAL A 121 -7.69 -14.67 3.57
CA VAL A 121 -7.73 -15.07 2.16
C VAL A 121 -8.74 -14.20 1.39
N ILE A 122 -9.93 -13.98 1.96
CA ILE A 122 -10.95 -13.10 1.36
C ILE A 122 -10.44 -11.67 1.26
N GLY A 123 -9.77 -11.15 2.29
CA GLY A 123 -9.18 -9.81 2.28
C GLY A 123 -8.11 -9.65 1.19
N ILE A 124 -7.24 -10.63 1.03
CA ILE A 124 -6.23 -10.65 -0.04
C ILE A 124 -6.90 -10.72 -1.42
N ALA A 125 -7.88 -11.60 -1.59
CA ALA A 125 -8.62 -11.73 -2.84
C ALA A 125 -9.34 -10.43 -3.22
N LEU A 126 -9.98 -9.77 -2.25
CA LEU A 126 -10.63 -8.47 -2.43
C LEU A 126 -9.61 -7.38 -2.80
N ALA A 127 -8.46 -7.34 -2.16
CA ALA A 127 -7.40 -6.39 -2.50
C ALA A 127 -6.88 -6.61 -3.93
N VAL A 128 -6.63 -7.86 -4.33
CA VAL A 128 -6.25 -8.20 -5.71
C VAL A 128 -7.35 -7.79 -6.70
N PHE A 129 -8.60 -8.06 -6.38
CA PHE A 129 -9.73 -7.66 -7.22
C PHE A 129 -9.78 -6.13 -7.38
N LEU A 130 -9.81 -5.37 -6.28
CA LEU A 130 -9.95 -3.91 -6.31
C LEU A 130 -8.76 -3.20 -6.98
N PHE A 131 -7.54 -3.66 -6.70
CA PHE A 131 -6.34 -2.93 -7.15
C PHE A 131 -5.74 -3.46 -8.45
N LEU A 132 -6.01 -4.69 -8.84
CA LEU A 132 -5.41 -5.26 -10.04
C LEU A 132 -6.45 -5.60 -11.11
N LEU A 133 -7.56 -6.24 -10.74
CA LEU A 133 -8.54 -6.71 -11.70
C LEU A 133 -9.55 -5.61 -12.07
N LEU A 134 -10.12 -4.92 -11.11
CA LEU A 134 -11.16 -3.91 -11.36
C LEU A 134 -10.71 -2.81 -12.34
N PRO A 135 -9.54 -2.15 -12.18
CA PRO A 135 -9.07 -1.17 -13.16
C PRO A 135 -8.90 -1.75 -14.57
N SER A 136 -8.45 -3.01 -14.67
CA SER A 136 -8.27 -3.67 -15.97
C SER A 136 -9.60 -3.99 -16.63
N TYR A 137 -10.60 -4.47 -15.88
CA TYR A 137 -11.94 -4.73 -16.41
C TYR A 137 -12.67 -3.45 -16.79
N ILE A 138 -12.55 -2.37 -16.01
CA ILE A 138 -13.13 -1.06 -16.36
C ILE A 138 -12.52 -0.58 -17.68
N PHE A 139 -11.23 -0.65 -17.84
CA PHE A 139 -10.57 -0.23 -19.09
C PHE A 139 -11.04 -1.06 -20.28
N THR A 140 -11.08 -2.38 -20.15
CA THR A 140 -11.59 -3.28 -21.20
C THR A 140 -13.05 -2.99 -21.53
N GLY A 141 -13.89 -2.70 -20.53
CA GLY A 141 -15.27 -2.27 -20.73
C GLY A 141 -15.37 -0.95 -21.50
N ILE A 142 -14.52 0.04 -21.20
CA ILE A 142 -14.44 1.30 -21.95
C ILE A 142 -14.04 1.02 -23.40
N GLU A 143 -13.02 0.19 -23.62
CA GLU A 143 -12.60 -0.21 -24.97
C GLU A 143 -13.72 -0.91 -25.74
N ALA A 144 -14.54 -1.73 -25.08
CA ALA A 144 -15.65 -2.41 -25.72
C ALA A 144 -16.79 -1.47 -26.14
N LEU A 145 -16.93 -0.32 -25.48
CA LEU A 145 -17.93 0.71 -25.81
C LEU A 145 -17.48 1.65 -26.93
N LEU A 146 -16.21 1.63 -27.32
CA LEU A 146 -15.73 2.47 -28.42
C LEU A 146 -16.33 2.01 -29.75
N PRO A 147 -16.74 2.96 -30.61
CA PRO A 147 -17.31 2.63 -31.90
C PRO A 147 -16.29 1.87 -32.76
N THR A 148 -16.79 0.88 -33.49
CA THR A 148 -16.04 0.11 -34.48
C THR A 148 -16.50 0.53 -35.86
N GLU A 149 -15.57 0.79 -36.76
CA GLU A 149 -15.85 1.12 -38.16
C GLU A 149 -15.41 -0.03 -39.08
N PRO A 150 -16.20 -0.33 -40.12
CA PRO A 150 -15.77 -1.30 -41.09
C PRO A 150 -14.60 -0.72 -41.91
N MET A 151 -13.43 -1.27 -41.72
CA MET A 151 -12.30 -0.98 -42.58
C MET A 151 -12.24 -2.03 -43.71
N ASN A 152 -12.25 -1.58 -44.98
CA ASN A 152 -12.08 -2.51 -46.07
C ASN A 152 -10.81 -3.31 -45.87
N ALA A 153 -10.97 -4.62 -45.70
CA ALA A 153 -9.80 -5.50 -45.64
C ALA A 153 -8.96 -5.18 -46.88
N LEU A 154 -7.69 -4.87 -46.67
CA LEU A 154 -6.76 -4.68 -47.77
C LEU A 154 -6.76 -5.95 -48.62
N SER A 155 -7.59 -5.97 -49.63
CA SER A 155 -7.76 -7.10 -50.57
C SER A 155 -6.48 -7.44 -51.32
N GLY A 156 -5.44 -6.58 -51.19
CA GLY A 156 -4.11 -6.81 -51.70
C GLY A 156 -3.09 -7.44 -50.76
N LEU A 157 -3.37 -7.49 -49.41
CA LEU A 157 -2.41 -8.02 -48.42
C LEU A 157 -2.70 -9.46 -47.96
N LEU A 158 -3.93 -9.91 -48.15
CA LEU A 158 -4.35 -11.28 -47.78
C LEU A 158 -4.98 -11.97 -48.99
N PRO A 159 -4.18 -12.68 -49.83
CA PRO A 159 -4.69 -13.43 -50.95
C PRO A 159 -5.64 -14.53 -50.45
N GLY A 160 -6.90 -14.49 -50.95
CA GLY A 160 -7.90 -15.51 -50.64
C GLY A 160 -9.16 -15.01 -49.93
N LEU A 161 -9.27 -13.74 -49.58
CA LEU A 161 -10.52 -13.17 -49.06
C LEU A 161 -11.45 -12.77 -50.21
N PRO A 162 -12.77 -13.00 -50.06
CA PRO A 162 -13.77 -12.54 -51.05
C PRO A 162 -13.71 -11.01 -51.24
N GLU A 163 -13.93 -10.54 -52.44
CA GLU A 163 -14.06 -9.10 -52.71
C GLU A 163 -15.21 -8.53 -51.86
N GLY A 164 -14.93 -7.41 -51.15
CA GLY A 164 -15.88 -6.79 -50.26
C GLY A 164 -15.79 -7.27 -48.77
N SER A 165 -14.83 -8.12 -48.43
CA SER A 165 -14.53 -8.44 -47.03
C SER A 165 -14.10 -7.21 -46.28
N TYR A 166 -14.68 -6.96 -45.12
CA TYR A 166 -14.29 -5.87 -44.21
C TYR A 166 -13.96 -6.44 -42.81
N VAL A 167 -13.02 -5.80 -42.15
CA VAL A 167 -12.69 -6.08 -40.74
C VAL A 167 -13.19 -4.91 -39.91
N MET A 168 -13.90 -5.22 -38.83
CA MET A 168 -14.31 -4.20 -37.86
C MET A 168 -13.10 -3.75 -37.07
N VAL A 169 -12.69 -2.50 -37.21
CA VAL A 169 -11.58 -1.90 -36.48
C VAL A 169 -12.11 -0.83 -35.56
N LYS A 170 -11.56 -0.73 -34.36
CA LYS A 170 -11.93 0.36 -33.46
C LYS A 170 -11.52 1.70 -34.07
N SER A 171 -12.43 2.66 -34.08
CA SER A 171 -12.21 3.99 -34.64
C SER A 171 -11.13 4.79 -33.87
N VAL A 172 -10.91 4.47 -32.59
CA VAL A 172 -9.90 5.06 -31.73
C VAL A 172 -9.16 3.96 -30.96
N ASP A 173 -7.84 3.90 -31.13
CA ASP A 173 -6.98 3.03 -30.34
C ASP A 173 -6.52 3.74 -29.05
N ILE A 174 -7.01 3.29 -27.91
CA ILE A 174 -6.63 3.79 -26.57
C ILE A 174 -5.72 2.82 -25.82
N SER A 175 -5.29 1.72 -26.43
CA SER A 175 -4.51 0.66 -25.76
C SER A 175 -3.23 1.19 -25.09
N GLY A 176 -2.56 2.16 -25.71
CA GLY A 176 -1.37 2.80 -25.16
C GLY A 176 -1.59 3.54 -23.83
N TRP A 177 -2.82 3.94 -23.54
CA TRP A 177 -3.17 4.61 -22.28
C TRP A 177 -3.55 3.68 -21.14
N ARG A 178 -3.69 2.38 -21.42
CA ARG A 178 -4.13 1.38 -20.44
C ARG A 178 -3.33 1.42 -19.13
N THR A 179 -2.02 1.44 -19.22
CA THR A 179 -1.15 1.41 -18.02
C THR A 179 -1.31 2.66 -17.17
N VAL A 180 -1.41 3.82 -17.80
CA VAL A 180 -1.60 5.10 -17.08
C VAL A 180 -3.00 5.14 -16.45
N PHE A 181 -4.03 4.78 -17.19
CA PHE A 181 -5.41 4.71 -16.68
C PHE A 181 -5.53 3.79 -15.46
N GLU A 182 -5.05 2.55 -15.58
CA GLU A 182 -5.06 1.59 -14.47
C GLU A 182 -4.27 2.09 -13.26
N GLY A 183 -3.15 2.78 -13.49
CA GLY A 183 -2.35 3.36 -12.42
C GLY A 183 -3.07 4.48 -11.69
N VAL A 184 -3.69 5.40 -12.43
CA VAL A 184 -4.51 6.48 -11.87
C VAL A 184 -5.70 5.91 -11.10
N MET A 185 -6.40 4.92 -11.66
CA MET A 185 -7.52 4.26 -10.99
C MET A 185 -7.10 3.61 -9.66
N LYS A 186 -5.94 2.98 -9.60
CA LYS A 186 -5.40 2.42 -8.34
C LYS A 186 -5.19 3.50 -7.28
N ILE A 187 -4.67 4.66 -7.68
CA ILE A 187 -4.48 5.79 -6.76
C ILE A 187 -5.84 6.29 -6.26
N VAL A 188 -6.81 6.46 -7.17
CA VAL A 188 -8.17 6.88 -6.81
C VAL A 188 -8.83 5.88 -5.83
N ILE A 189 -8.78 4.58 -6.15
CA ILE A 189 -9.32 3.52 -5.29
C ILE A 189 -8.63 3.54 -3.92
N PHE A 190 -7.30 3.67 -3.89
CA PHE A 190 -6.54 3.73 -2.63
C PHE A 190 -6.93 4.94 -1.78
N VAL A 191 -7.00 6.13 -2.38
CA VAL A 191 -7.42 7.35 -1.66
C VAL A 191 -8.84 7.21 -1.14
N ALA A 192 -9.77 6.72 -1.97
CA ALA A 192 -11.15 6.48 -1.59
C ALA A 192 -11.25 5.48 -0.43
N TYR A 193 -10.52 4.36 -0.50
CA TYR A 193 -10.44 3.37 0.57
C TYR A 193 -9.95 3.98 1.88
N MET A 194 -8.84 4.72 1.85
CA MET A 194 -8.29 5.37 3.04
C MET A 194 -9.24 6.44 3.60
N TRP A 195 -9.98 7.14 2.73
CA TRP A 195 -10.98 8.10 3.16
C TRP A 195 -12.17 7.42 3.83
N VAL A 196 -12.74 6.37 3.21
CA VAL A 196 -13.87 5.61 3.77
C VAL A 196 -13.49 4.97 5.12
N THR A 197 -12.33 4.32 5.20
CA THR A 197 -11.87 3.73 6.46
C THR A 197 -11.64 4.78 7.55
N SER A 198 -11.26 6.01 7.18
CA SER A 198 -11.08 7.11 8.15
C SER A 198 -12.37 7.56 8.85
N LEU A 199 -13.53 7.14 8.34
CA LEU A 199 -14.84 7.47 8.91
C LEU A 199 -15.23 6.56 10.07
N THR A 200 -14.59 5.38 10.18
CA THR A 200 -14.84 4.47 11.31
C THR A 200 -14.15 4.97 12.58
N LYS A 201 -14.77 4.74 13.74
CA LYS A 201 -14.27 5.22 15.05
C LYS A 201 -12.87 4.63 15.36
N ASP A 202 -12.68 3.35 15.10
CA ASP A 202 -11.44 2.63 15.41
C ASP A 202 -10.28 3.11 14.54
N MET A 203 -10.50 3.23 13.23
CA MET A 203 -9.48 3.77 12.32
C MET A 203 -9.18 5.24 12.60
N HIS A 204 -10.21 6.03 12.98
CA HIS A 204 -9.99 7.41 13.38
C HIS A 204 -9.08 7.48 14.62
N ARG A 205 -9.31 6.60 15.61
CA ARG A 205 -8.46 6.51 16.81
C ARG A 205 -7.04 6.05 16.47
N MET A 206 -6.88 5.05 15.63
CA MET A 206 -5.58 4.60 15.12
C MET A 206 -4.84 5.72 14.37
N TYR A 207 -5.54 6.55 13.59
CA TYR A 207 -4.94 7.69 12.90
C TYR A 207 -4.51 8.82 13.86
N ARG A 208 -5.09 8.91 15.06
CA ARG A 208 -4.58 9.81 16.12
C ARG A 208 -3.25 9.29 16.68
N TYR A 209 -3.12 7.98 16.92
CA TYR A 209 -1.82 7.38 17.29
C TYR A 209 -0.77 7.58 16.19
N HIS A 210 -1.15 7.47 14.93
CA HIS A 210 -0.26 7.75 13.80
C HIS A 210 0.20 9.22 13.76
N GLY A 211 -0.70 10.16 14.04
CA GLY A 211 -0.34 11.57 14.17
C GLY A 211 0.60 11.83 15.35
N ALA A 212 0.35 11.18 16.49
CA ALA A 212 1.20 11.28 17.69
C ALA A 212 2.60 10.69 17.45
N GLU A 213 2.71 9.57 16.73
CA GLU A 213 3.97 8.96 16.31
C GLU A 213 4.80 9.97 15.49
N HIS A 214 4.22 10.58 14.46
CA HIS A 214 4.93 11.57 13.64
C HIS A 214 5.38 12.79 14.44
N LYS A 215 4.54 13.32 15.33
CA LYS A 215 4.86 14.43 16.22
C LYS A 215 6.02 14.08 17.15
N THR A 216 6.07 12.83 17.64
CA THR A 216 7.16 12.34 18.51
C THR A 216 8.47 12.27 17.75
N ILE A 217 8.48 11.75 16.52
CA ILE A 217 9.67 11.72 15.66
C ILE A 217 10.15 13.16 15.38
N ALA A 218 9.23 14.06 15.02
CA ALA A 218 9.57 15.46 14.73
C ALA A 218 10.19 16.16 15.95
N CYS A 219 9.68 15.91 17.17
CA CYS A 219 10.23 16.41 18.41
C CYS A 219 11.66 15.90 18.66
N TYR A 220 11.86 14.61 18.46
CA TYR A 220 13.17 13.96 18.60
C TYR A 220 14.19 14.52 17.60
N GLU A 221 13.80 14.68 16.33
CA GLU A 221 14.65 15.25 15.26
C GLU A 221 14.97 16.73 15.49
N ALA A 222 14.09 17.45 16.20
CA ALA A 222 14.34 18.82 16.65
C ALA A 222 15.26 18.90 17.88
N GLY A 223 15.69 17.75 18.44
CA GLY A 223 16.56 17.69 19.61
C GLY A 223 15.90 18.17 20.91
N LYS A 224 14.57 18.19 20.97
CA LYS A 224 13.81 18.60 22.16
C LYS A 224 13.57 17.42 23.10
N PRO A 225 13.44 17.65 24.41
CA PRO A 225 13.00 16.63 25.35
C PRO A 225 11.63 16.06 24.95
N LEU A 226 11.47 14.74 25.02
CA LEU A 226 10.22 14.04 24.64
C LEU A 226 9.17 14.17 25.75
N THR A 227 8.67 15.37 25.96
CA THR A 227 7.54 15.65 26.87
C THR A 227 6.31 15.99 26.06
N VAL A 228 5.13 15.83 26.64
CA VAL A 228 3.85 16.09 25.98
C VAL A 228 3.77 17.53 25.47
N GLU A 229 4.29 18.49 26.25
CA GLU A 229 4.31 19.93 25.93
C GLU A 229 5.15 20.21 24.68
N ASN A 230 6.28 19.52 24.52
CA ASN A 230 7.18 19.67 23.37
C ASN A 230 6.69 18.92 22.14
N ILE A 231 6.03 17.77 22.32
CA ILE A 231 5.53 16.92 21.23
C ILE A 231 4.26 17.51 20.62
N ARG A 232 3.34 18.01 21.44
CA ARG A 232 2.01 18.49 21.01
C ARG A 232 2.04 19.53 19.89
N PRO A 233 2.93 20.56 19.88
CA PRO A 233 3.00 21.56 18.82
C PRO A 233 3.74 21.10 17.57
N MET A 234 4.32 19.89 17.55
CA MET A 234 5.06 19.39 16.39
C MET A 234 4.14 19.03 15.23
N THR A 235 4.73 19.01 14.00
CA THR A 235 4.01 18.60 12.79
C THR A 235 3.68 17.12 12.80
N ARG A 236 2.49 16.77 12.32
CA ARG A 236 2.07 15.39 12.06
C ARG A 236 2.44 14.90 10.66
N PHE A 237 3.04 15.74 9.83
CA PHE A 237 3.44 15.37 8.48
C PHE A 237 4.89 14.94 8.46
N HIS A 238 5.12 13.70 7.98
CA HIS A 238 6.45 13.10 7.92
C HIS A 238 6.73 12.49 6.54
N PRO A 239 7.82 12.90 5.85
CA PRO A 239 8.05 12.46 4.46
C PRO A 239 8.42 10.98 4.32
N ARG A 240 8.86 10.33 5.40
CA ARG A 240 9.33 8.92 5.41
C ARG A 240 8.31 7.97 6.04
N CYS A 241 7.03 8.29 5.96
CA CYS A 241 5.96 7.47 6.49
C CYS A 241 5.61 6.31 5.54
N GLY A 242 5.08 5.20 6.09
CA GLY A 242 4.62 4.04 5.33
C GLY A 242 3.52 4.37 4.32
N THR A 243 2.59 5.28 4.64
CA THR A 243 1.56 5.72 3.68
C THR A 243 2.14 6.49 2.50
N SER A 244 3.17 7.32 2.73
CA SER A 244 3.95 7.96 1.65
C SER A 244 4.63 6.92 0.76
N PHE A 245 5.17 5.84 1.37
CA PHE A 245 5.79 4.75 0.63
C PHE A 245 4.80 4.05 -0.31
N ILE A 246 3.56 3.79 0.13
CA ILE A 246 2.54 3.16 -0.71
C ILE A 246 2.21 4.03 -1.93
N ILE A 247 1.97 5.33 -1.76
CA ILE A 247 1.69 6.24 -2.88
C ILE A 247 2.85 6.28 -3.87
N ILE A 248 4.08 6.38 -3.39
CA ILE A 248 5.27 6.39 -4.26
C ILE A 248 5.41 5.05 -4.97
N THR A 249 5.10 3.93 -4.31
CA THR A 249 5.09 2.60 -4.94
C THR A 249 4.06 2.51 -6.07
N LEU A 250 2.87 3.10 -5.89
CA LEU A 250 1.87 3.18 -6.95
C LEU A 250 2.37 4.01 -8.15
N LEU A 251 2.98 5.17 -7.90
CA LEU A 251 3.57 6.00 -8.96
C LEU A 251 4.71 5.26 -9.70
N VAL A 252 5.62 4.63 -8.96
CA VAL A 252 6.71 3.83 -9.54
C VAL A 252 6.16 2.65 -10.33
N SER A 253 5.06 2.03 -9.89
CA SER A 253 4.43 0.94 -10.63
C SER A 253 3.93 1.38 -12.01
N ILE A 254 3.39 2.60 -12.13
CA ILE A 254 2.99 3.16 -13.42
C ILE A 254 4.21 3.27 -14.34
N LEU A 255 5.32 3.83 -13.84
CA LEU A 255 6.54 4.00 -14.64
C LEU A 255 7.12 2.65 -15.06
N VAL A 256 7.27 1.71 -14.13
CA VAL A 256 7.83 0.38 -14.45
C VAL A 256 6.96 -0.37 -15.45
N TYR A 257 5.65 -0.38 -15.26
CA TYR A 257 4.75 -1.10 -16.16
C TYR A 257 4.51 -0.37 -17.49
N SER A 258 4.86 0.92 -17.61
CA SER A 258 4.89 1.61 -18.89
C SER A 258 6.13 1.27 -19.72
N VAL A 259 7.25 0.97 -19.05
CA VAL A 259 8.49 0.54 -19.73
C VAL A 259 8.46 -0.93 -20.10
N VAL A 260 7.85 -1.77 -19.25
CA VAL A 260 7.70 -3.21 -19.50
C VAL A 260 6.28 -3.46 -20.01
N PRO A 261 6.07 -3.67 -21.32
CA PRO A 261 4.76 -3.72 -21.95
C PRO A 261 4.05 -5.07 -21.66
N ILE A 262 3.61 -5.25 -20.42
CA ILE A 262 2.81 -6.41 -20.03
C ILE A 262 1.35 -6.10 -20.32
N THR A 263 0.92 -6.32 -21.56
CA THR A 263 -0.44 -6.07 -22.02
C THR A 263 -1.25 -7.37 -22.08
N PRO A 264 -2.60 -7.34 -22.03
CA PRO A 264 -3.41 -8.54 -22.23
C PRO A 264 -3.22 -9.15 -23.63
N GLU A 265 -2.99 -8.30 -24.64
CA GLU A 265 -2.78 -8.70 -26.03
C GLU A 265 -1.56 -9.63 -26.15
N LEU A 266 -0.45 -9.30 -25.44
CA LEU A 266 0.74 -10.15 -25.39
C LEU A 266 0.39 -11.60 -24.97
N PHE A 267 -0.50 -11.76 -24.00
CA PHE A 267 -0.88 -13.09 -23.51
C PHE A 267 -1.90 -13.79 -24.41
N LYS A 268 -2.75 -13.02 -25.09
CA LYS A 268 -3.65 -13.56 -26.11
C LYS A 268 -2.84 -14.15 -27.27
N ASP A 269 -1.86 -13.42 -27.77
CA ASP A 269 -0.99 -13.86 -28.86
C ASP A 269 -0.13 -15.08 -28.42
N LEU A 270 0.47 -15.02 -27.23
CA LEU A 270 1.34 -16.08 -26.73
C LEU A 270 0.59 -17.42 -26.52
N LEU A 271 -0.68 -17.35 -26.05
CA LEU A 271 -1.50 -18.54 -25.76
C LEU A 271 -2.49 -18.90 -26.87
N ASN A 272 -2.50 -18.10 -27.94
CA ASN A 272 -3.47 -18.23 -29.05
C ASN A 272 -4.92 -18.32 -28.52
N THR A 273 -5.27 -17.47 -27.55
CA THR A 273 -6.59 -17.44 -26.90
C THR A 273 -7.34 -16.16 -27.20
N SER A 274 -8.64 -16.25 -27.40
CA SER A 274 -9.54 -15.09 -27.54
C SER A 274 -10.10 -14.58 -26.20
N SER A 275 -9.80 -15.25 -25.07
CA SER A 275 -10.38 -14.94 -23.78
C SER A 275 -9.68 -13.75 -23.10
N ASP A 276 -10.38 -12.62 -22.98
CA ASP A 276 -9.93 -11.45 -22.22
C ASP A 276 -9.64 -11.80 -20.74
N THR A 277 -10.49 -12.61 -20.13
CA THR A 277 -10.35 -12.98 -18.72
C THR A 277 -9.05 -13.73 -18.46
N VAL A 278 -8.70 -14.72 -19.29
CA VAL A 278 -7.45 -15.47 -19.15
C VAL A 278 -6.25 -14.56 -19.33
N ALA A 279 -6.27 -13.70 -20.33
CA ALA A 279 -5.18 -12.75 -20.59
C ALA A 279 -4.99 -11.76 -19.42
N ILE A 280 -6.07 -11.20 -18.87
CA ILE A 280 -6.04 -10.31 -17.71
C ILE A 280 -5.51 -11.03 -16.46
N MET A 281 -5.93 -12.27 -16.21
CA MET A 281 -5.44 -13.07 -15.09
C MET A 281 -3.93 -13.33 -15.18
N LEU A 282 -3.45 -13.77 -16.33
CA LEU A 282 -2.02 -14.01 -16.54
C LEU A 282 -1.18 -12.74 -16.39
N ARG A 283 -1.65 -11.65 -16.99
CA ARG A 283 -1.05 -10.32 -16.82
C ARG A 283 -0.98 -9.94 -15.34
N THR A 284 -2.02 -10.21 -14.58
CA THR A 284 -2.08 -9.93 -13.14
C THR A 284 -1.03 -10.72 -12.37
N VAL A 285 -0.88 -12.01 -12.68
CA VAL A 285 0.17 -12.86 -12.09
C VAL A 285 1.56 -12.31 -12.42
N CYS A 286 1.83 -11.92 -13.65
CA CYS A 286 3.11 -11.32 -14.03
C CYS A 286 3.37 -10.00 -13.29
N LYS A 287 2.37 -9.13 -13.12
CA LYS A 287 2.50 -7.91 -12.32
C LYS A 287 2.79 -8.20 -10.85
N LEU A 288 2.17 -9.23 -10.28
CA LEU A 288 2.47 -9.67 -8.91
C LEU A 288 3.91 -10.19 -8.76
N LEU A 289 4.40 -10.94 -9.74
CA LEU A 289 5.79 -11.42 -9.74
C LEU A 289 6.81 -10.28 -9.89
N LEU A 290 6.44 -9.18 -10.56
CA LEU A 290 7.28 -7.98 -10.66
C LEU A 290 7.14 -7.02 -9.46
N LEU A 291 6.13 -7.20 -8.61
CA LEU A 291 5.89 -6.32 -7.46
C LEU A 291 7.12 -6.14 -6.55
N PRO A 292 7.93 -7.18 -6.21
CA PRO A 292 9.13 -6.98 -5.42
C PRO A 292 10.12 -6.00 -6.08
N ILE A 293 10.23 -6.01 -7.39
CA ILE A 293 11.11 -5.10 -8.14
C ILE A 293 10.58 -3.65 -8.04
N VAL A 294 9.27 -3.46 -8.24
CA VAL A 294 8.60 -2.15 -8.09
C VAL A 294 8.80 -1.58 -6.68
N VAL A 295 8.58 -2.40 -5.65
CA VAL A 295 8.78 -2.04 -4.24
C VAL A 295 10.24 -1.66 -3.98
N GLY A 296 11.18 -2.42 -4.55
CA GLY A 296 12.59 -2.14 -4.45
C GLY A 296 12.98 -0.79 -5.05
N PHE A 297 12.48 -0.46 -6.24
CA PHE A 297 12.69 0.86 -6.87
C PHE A 297 12.05 1.98 -6.06
N ALA A 298 10.82 1.81 -5.58
CA ALA A 298 10.16 2.80 -4.73
C ALA A 298 10.96 3.09 -3.44
N TYR A 299 11.51 2.04 -2.82
CA TYR A 299 12.38 2.18 -1.66
C TYR A 299 13.65 3.00 -1.96
N GLU A 300 14.32 2.72 -3.08
CA GLU A 300 15.52 3.48 -3.48
C GLU A 300 15.17 4.95 -3.76
N LEU A 301 14.03 5.21 -4.39
CA LEU A 301 13.56 6.56 -4.69
C LEU A 301 13.30 7.36 -3.41
N ILE A 302 12.60 6.77 -2.43
CA ILE A 302 12.37 7.41 -1.12
C ILE A 302 13.68 7.66 -0.38
N LYS A 303 14.58 6.69 -0.42
CA LYS A 303 15.91 6.84 0.20
C LYS A 303 16.71 7.97 -0.44
N LEU A 304 16.62 8.11 -1.76
CA LEU A 304 17.24 9.22 -2.50
C LEU A 304 16.58 10.55 -2.12
N ALA A 305 15.25 10.60 -2.09
CA ALA A 305 14.48 11.77 -1.69
C ALA A 305 14.79 12.22 -0.26
N GLY A 306 15.06 11.26 0.63
CA GLY A 306 15.50 11.58 2.01
C GLY A 306 16.91 12.18 2.10
N ARG A 307 17.75 11.99 1.08
CA ARG A 307 19.15 12.50 1.04
C ARG A 307 19.28 13.82 0.28
N CYS A 308 18.50 13.98 -0.79
CA CYS A 308 18.56 15.12 -1.67
C CYS A 308 17.33 16.00 -1.43
N ASP A 309 17.54 17.29 -1.19
CA ASP A 309 16.46 18.29 -1.12
C ASP A 309 16.48 19.14 -2.40
N ASN A 310 15.91 18.60 -3.47
CA ASN A 310 15.75 19.30 -4.73
C ASN A 310 14.29 19.29 -5.18
N ILE A 311 13.98 20.06 -6.23
CA ILE A 311 12.60 20.21 -6.71
C ILE A 311 11.99 18.87 -7.16
N VAL A 312 12.80 17.99 -7.73
CA VAL A 312 12.34 16.68 -8.21
C VAL A 312 11.93 15.81 -7.04
N THR A 313 12.79 15.71 -6.00
CA THR A 313 12.46 14.91 -4.80
C THR A 313 11.26 15.47 -4.04
N ARG A 314 11.08 16.79 -4.03
CA ARG A 314 9.90 17.44 -3.44
C ARG A 314 8.61 17.10 -4.20
N ILE A 315 8.62 17.14 -5.54
CA ILE A 315 7.46 16.76 -6.36
C ILE A 315 7.09 15.30 -6.12
N PHE A 316 8.06 14.38 -6.17
CA PHE A 316 7.80 12.95 -5.95
C PHE A 316 7.34 12.63 -4.52
N SER A 317 7.80 13.39 -3.54
CA SER A 317 7.41 13.19 -2.12
C SER A 317 6.10 13.88 -1.75
N ALA A 318 5.66 14.91 -2.49
CA ALA A 318 4.48 15.71 -2.15
C ALA A 318 3.17 14.91 -1.96
N PRO A 319 2.87 13.87 -2.75
CA PRO A 319 1.66 13.07 -2.57
C PRO A 319 1.61 12.38 -1.20
N GLY A 320 2.76 12.01 -0.62
CA GLY A 320 2.84 11.38 0.68
C GLY A 320 2.26 12.23 1.83
N PRO A 321 2.83 13.40 2.14
CA PRO A 321 2.28 14.32 3.13
C PRO A 321 0.83 14.76 2.83
N TRP A 322 0.45 14.84 1.56
CA TRP A 322 -0.95 15.12 1.19
C TRP A 322 -1.88 14.00 1.69
N MET A 323 -1.51 12.74 1.48
CA MET A 323 -2.27 11.59 1.96
C MET A 323 -2.37 11.54 3.49
N GLN A 324 -1.35 12.00 4.19
CA GLN A 324 -1.32 12.06 5.65
C GLN A 324 -2.40 12.99 6.25
N ARG A 325 -2.97 13.90 5.46
CA ARG A 325 -4.15 14.69 5.90
C ARG A 325 -5.35 13.79 6.23
N ILE A 326 -5.45 12.64 5.57
CA ILE A 326 -6.49 11.63 5.81
C ILE A 326 -6.03 10.67 6.91
N THR A 327 -4.79 10.17 6.81
CA THR A 327 -4.28 9.05 7.62
C THR A 327 -3.60 9.45 8.92
N THR A 328 -3.50 10.75 9.23
CA THR A 328 -3.06 11.25 10.54
C THR A 328 -4.09 12.24 11.09
N LYS A 329 -4.43 12.08 12.37
CA LYS A 329 -5.37 12.96 13.09
C LYS A 329 -4.69 13.53 14.33
N GLU A 330 -5.32 14.56 14.95
CA GLU A 330 -4.89 15.16 16.22
C GLU A 330 -5.60 14.52 17.41
#